data_10829d9befb1e571f961eb5e883512d2
#
_entry.id   10829d9befb1e571f961eb5e883512d2
#
_cell.length_a   1.000
_cell.length_b   1.000
_cell.length_c   1.000
_cell.angle_alpha   90.00
_cell.angle_beta   90.00
_cell.angle_gamma   90.00
#
_symmetry.space_group_name_H-M   'P 1'
#
loop_
_entity.id
_entity.type
_entity.pdbx_description
1 polymer ?
#
loop_
_entity_poly.entity_id
_entity_poly.type
_entity_poly.pdbx_seq_one_letter_code
_entity_poly.pdbx_strand_id
1 'polypeptide(L)'
;MKLKRRNIFLEIIIGILVIYLSILILLFIFQRNLMYHPNENNYFGDKLEVDVEKVKIRTTDNISLLGWFHKKNLKNFKTILYFHGNAGNLENRIYKLNHFKDLDVNFLIIAWRGFSGNDGKPSENNLYIDGNSAMEWLKKNGVDENNIIIYGESLGTGIATEIAQNGNFAGLILETPFTSMVEAAKNFYPYIPVGLLLKDKYENQKKIKNINIPILVMHGEADKIVPFWMGKKI
;
A
#
# COMPACT_ATOMS: atom_id res chain seq x y z
N MET A 1 -32.29 -33.10 37.78
CA MET A 1 -31.07 -33.31 36.97
C MET A 1 -31.09 -32.66 35.58
N LYS A 2 -32.22 -32.63 34.86
CA LYS A 2 -32.33 -32.00 33.51
C LYS A 2 -32.15 -30.49 33.51
N LEU A 3 -32.64 -29.73 34.48
CA LEU A 3 -32.51 -28.26 34.57
C LEU A 3 -31.05 -27.80 34.72
N LYS A 4 -30.26 -28.49 35.51
CA LYS A 4 -28.84 -28.15 35.78
C LYS A 4 -27.98 -28.34 34.50
N ARG A 5 -28.24 -29.39 33.69
CA ARG A 5 -27.54 -29.60 32.39
C ARG A 5 -27.89 -28.52 31.35
N ARG A 6 -29.14 -28.05 31.34
CA ARG A 6 -29.56 -26.99 30.44
C ARG A 6 -28.88 -25.65 30.74
N ASN A 7 -28.69 -25.32 32.02
CA ASN A 7 -27.97 -24.11 32.41
C ASN A 7 -26.47 -24.18 32.05
N ILE A 8 -25.82 -25.31 32.27
CA ILE A 8 -24.41 -25.50 31.91
C ILE A 8 -24.19 -25.32 30.40
N PHE A 9 -25.06 -25.90 29.57
CA PHE A 9 -24.96 -25.75 28.10
C PHE A 9 -25.12 -24.28 27.67
N LEU A 10 -26.05 -23.55 28.27
CA LEU A 10 -26.23 -22.14 28.00
C LEU A 10 -25.02 -21.32 28.45
N GLU A 11 -24.46 -21.62 29.61
CA GLU A 11 -23.25 -20.96 30.12
C GLU A 11 -22.03 -21.18 29.19
N ILE A 12 -21.87 -22.39 28.66
CA ILE A 12 -20.83 -22.69 27.66
C ILE A 12 -21.02 -21.86 26.39
N ILE A 13 -22.26 -21.79 25.84
CA ILE A 13 -22.55 -21.01 24.64
C ILE A 13 -22.25 -19.53 24.87
N ILE A 14 -22.69 -18.98 26.01
CA ILE A 14 -22.43 -17.59 26.39
C ILE A 14 -20.90 -17.36 26.48
N GLY A 15 -20.17 -18.29 27.11
CA GLY A 15 -18.71 -18.22 27.22
C GLY A 15 -18.03 -18.17 25.84
N ILE A 16 -18.43 -19.04 24.92
CA ILE A 16 -17.92 -19.06 23.55
C ILE A 16 -18.22 -17.73 22.84
N LEU A 17 -19.46 -17.23 22.97
CA LEU A 17 -19.87 -15.97 22.34
C LEU A 17 -19.06 -14.79 22.89
N VAL A 18 -18.85 -14.72 24.20
CA VAL A 18 -18.04 -13.66 24.83
C VAL A 18 -16.60 -13.70 24.32
N ILE A 19 -15.99 -14.91 24.24
CA ILE A 19 -14.64 -15.06 23.69
C ILE A 19 -14.60 -14.58 22.23
N TYR A 20 -15.53 -15.02 21.40
CA TYR A 20 -15.60 -14.62 20.00
C TYR A 20 -15.73 -13.10 19.85
N LEU A 21 -16.65 -12.46 20.58
CA LEU A 21 -16.83 -11.00 20.56
C LEU A 21 -15.57 -10.28 21.05
N SER A 22 -14.89 -10.81 22.06
CA SER A 22 -13.64 -10.24 22.54
C SER A 22 -12.56 -10.29 21.46
N ILE A 23 -12.46 -11.40 20.73
CA ILE A 23 -11.54 -11.52 19.57
C ILE A 23 -11.88 -10.47 18.51
N LEU A 24 -13.16 -10.30 18.15
CA LEU A 24 -13.57 -9.28 17.17
C LEU A 24 -13.18 -7.87 17.62
N ILE A 25 -13.37 -7.55 18.90
CA ILE A 25 -12.98 -6.25 19.47
C ILE A 25 -11.48 -6.05 19.38
N LEU A 26 -10.68 -7.04 19.76
CA LEU A 26 -9.22 -6.97 19.67
C LEU A 26 -8.76 -6.79 18.22
N LEU A 27 -9.31 -7.56 17.28
CA LEU A 27 -9.03 -7.41 15.85
C LEU A 27 -9.40 -6.01 15.36
N PHE A 28 -10.57 -5.48 15.76
CA PHE A 28 -11.00 -4.13 15.38
C PHE A 28 -10.06 -3.03 15.90
N ILE A 29 -9.54 -3.18 17.13
CA ILE A 29 -8.62 -2.21 17.74
C ILE A 29 -7.24 -2.29 17.07
N PHE A 30 -6.70 -3.50 16.90
CA PHE A 30 -5.33 -3.72 16.46
C PHE A 30 -5.16 -3.99 14.96
N GLN A 31 -6.23 -3.91 14.14
CA GLN A 31 -6.18 -4.25 12.72
C GLN A 31 -5.07 -3.54 11.93
N ARG A 32 -4.77 -2.28 12.26
CA ARG A 32 -3.71 -1.54 11.58
C ARG A 32 -2.31 -2.06 11.92
N ASN A 33 -2.11 -2.52 13.15
CA ASN A 33 -0.86 -3.18 13.53
C ASN A 33 -0.69 -4.54 12.83
N LEU A 34 -1.80 -5.22 12.51
CA LEU A 34 -1.80 -6.46 11.74
C LEU A 34 -1.67 -6.23 10.23
N MET A 35 -2.01 -5.04 9.75
CA MET A 35 -1.97 -4.71 8.32
C MET A 35 -0.66 -4.03 7.91
N TYR A 36 -0.15 -3.11 8.71
CA TYR A 36 1.05 -2.32 8.40
C TYR A 36 2.22 -2.78 9.25
N HIS A 37 3.33 -3.12 8.60
CA HIS A 37 4.53 -3.66 9.25
C HIS A 37 5.75 -2.76 8.99
N PRO A 38 5.75 -1.53 9.52
CA PRO A 38 6.84 -0.61 9.31
C PRO A 38 8.13 -1.10 9.97
N ASN A 39 9.26 -0.85 9.30
CA ASN A 39 10.56 -0.87 9.92
C ASN A 39 11.02 0.58 10.08
N GLU A 40 11.28 0.99 11.33
CA GLU A 40 11.61 2.36 11.70
C GLU A 40 13.07 2.74 11.39
N ASN A 41 13.94 1.78 11.08
CA ASN A 41 15.32 2.06 10.80
C ASN A 41 15.48 2.99 9.60
N ASN A 42 16.20 4.08 9.82
CA ASN A 42 16.62 4.99 8.77
C ASN A 42 17.75 4.35 7.97
N TYR A 43 17.49 4.15 6.69
CA TYR A 43 18.51 3.67 5.78
C TYR A 43 19.04 4.77 4.89
N PHE A 44 20.35 4.74 4.68
CA PHE A 44 21.05 5.80 3.96
C PHE A 44 21.20 5.55 2.46
N GLY A 45 20.72 4.41 1.96
CA GLY A 45 20.80 4.06 0.54
C GLY A 45 22.21 3.70 0.06
N ASP A 46 23.10 3.32 0.96
CA ASP A 46 24.53 3.05 0.65
C ASP A 46 24.74 1.89 -0.34
N LYS A 47 23.72 1.05 -0.52
CA LYS A 47 23.73 -0.08 -1.48
C LYS A 47 23.03 0.23 -2.80
N LEU A 48 22.57 1.47 -3.00
CA LEU A 48 22.02 1.87 -4.28
C LEU A 48 23.12 2.02 -5.31
N GLU A 49 22.91 1.41 -6.48
CA GLU A 49 23.80 1.53 -7.63
C GLU A 49 23.42 2.68 -8.56
N VAL A 50 22.39 3.43 -8.20
CA VAL A 50 21.91 4.63 -8.90
C VAL A 50 22.04 5.84 -7.98
N ASP A 51 22.44 6.97 -8.55
CA ASP A 51 22.48 8.22 -7.81
C ASP A 51 21.07 8.68 -7.45
N VAL A 52 20.83 8.94 -6.17
CA VAL A 52 19.55 9.47 -5.68
C VAL A 52 19.76 10.69 -4.80
N GLU A 53 18.91 11.66 -5.01
CA GLU A 53 18.73 12.78 -4.08
C GLU A 53 17.77 12.32 -2.96
N LYS A 54 18.20 12.48 -1.69
CA LYS A 54 17.33 12.29 -0.53
C LYS A 54 16.46 13.52 -0.37
N VAL A 55 15.17 13.36 -0.54
CA VAL A 55 14.21 14.46 -0.49
C VAL A 55 13.28 14.34 0.71
N LYS A 56 12.83 15.49 1.21
CA LYS A 56 11.77 15.58 2.22
C LYS A 56 10.53 16.17 1.57
N ILE A 57 9.45 15.41 1.61
CA ILE A 57 8.17 15.79 1.02
C ILE A 57 7.20 16.13 2.15
N ARG A 58 6.76 17.38 2.20
CA ARG A 58 5.78 17.84 3.18
C ARG A 58 4.38 17.49 2.72
N THR A 59 3.65 16.74 3.53
CA THR A 59 2.24 16.42 3.28
C THR A 59 1.34 17.59 3.67
N THR A 60 0.09 17.57 3.16
CA THR A 60 -0.91 18.61 3.48
C THR A 60 -1.30 18.65 4.96
N ASP A 61 -1.12 17.55 5.68
CA ASP A 61 -1.32 17.43 7.12
C ASP A 61 -0.02 17.54 7.94
N ASN A 62 1.03 18.15 7.32
CA ASN A 62 2.28 18.51 7.95
C ASN A 62 3.22 17.37 8.38
N ILE A 63 3.07 16.17 7.84
CA ILE A 63 4.06 15.10 7.98
C ILE A 63 5.22 15.35 6.98
N SER A 64 6.45 15.04 7.38
CA SER A 64 7.63 15.08 6.50
C SER A 64 7.99 13.66 6.10
N LEU A 65 7.83 13.32 4.81
CA LEU A 65 8.15 12.00 4.27
C LEU A 65 9.55 12.00 3.68
N LEU A 66 10.32 10.95 3.98
CA LEU A 66 11.57 10.66 3.30
C LEU A 66 11.27 10.09 1.91
N GLY A 67 11.96 10.59 0.90
CA GLY A 67 11.94 10.03 -0.44
C GLY A 67 13.34 9.93 -1.04
N TRP A 68 13.48 9.10 -2.05
CA TRP A 68 14.65 9.01 -2.90
C TRP A 68 14.25 9.36 -4.34
N PHE A 69 14.86 10.39 -4.87
CA PHE A 69 14.60 10.89 -6.22
C PHE A 69 15.83 10.65 -7.10
N HIS A 70 15.67 9.81 -8.14
CA HIS A 70 16.64 9.62 -9.20
C HIS A 70 16.27 10.46 -10.40
N LYS A 71 17.14 11.40 -10.75
CA LYS A 71 16.94 12.34 -11.85
C LYS A 71 17.96 12.09 -12.95
N LYS A 72 17.66 11.22 -13.92
CA LYS A 72 18.52 10.94 -15.08
C LYS A 72 18.32 11.98 -16.19
N ASN A 73 17.09 12.18 -16.65
CA ASN A 73 16.74 13.18 -17.64
C ASN A 73 15.21 13.44 -17.65
N LEU A 74 14.77 14.53 -17.02
CA LEU A 74 13.33 14.84 -16.89
C LEU A 74 12.67 15.24 -18.22
N LYS A 75 13.43 15.72 -19.22
CA LYS A 75 12.88 16.14 -20.52
C LYS A 75 12.56 14.94 -21.41
N ASN A 76 13.42 13.94 -21.40
CA ASN A 76 13.37 12.86 -22.38
C ASN A 76 12.82 11.56 -21.83
N PHE A 77 12.89 11.33 -20.50
CA PHE A 77 12.53 10.07 -19.89
C PHE A 77 11.30 10.21 -19.01
N LYS A 78 10.48 9.15 -18.96
CA LYS A 78 9.36 9.06 -18.06
C LYS A 78 9.85 8.99 -16.61
N THR A 79 9.01 9.42 -15.68
CA THR A 79 9.31 9.38 -14.23
C THR A 79 8.39 8.38 -13.56
N ILE A 80 8.96 7.37 -12.91
CA ILE A 80 8.22 6.39 -12.13
C ILE A 80 7.98 6.97 -10.74
N LEU A 81 6.71 7.14 -10.36
CA LEU A 81 6.29 7.40 -8.98
C LEU A 81 5.97 6.06 -8.32
N TYR A 82 6.88 5.59 -7.45
CA TYR A 82 6.82 4.25 -6.90
C TYR A 82 6.28 4.22 -5.46
N PHE A 83 5.22 3.47 -5.27
CA PHE A 83 4.53 3.20 -4.01
C PHE A 83 4.79 1.77 -3.55
N HIS A 84 5.56 1.62 -2.48
CA HIS A 84 6.00 0.32 -1.98
C HIS A 84 4.92 -0.44 -1.17
N GLY A 85 5.16 -1.72 -0.91
CA GLY A 85 4.28 -2.60 -0.14
C GLY A 85 4.18 -2.26 1.35
N ASN A 86 3.45 -3.10 2.10
CA ASN A 86 3.07 -2.86 3.50
C ASN A 86 4.13 -3.19 4.55
N ALA A 87 5.31 -3.64 4.16
CA ALA A 87 6.35 -4.09 5.09
C ALA A 87 7.72 -3.48 4.80
N GLY A 88 8.54 -3.38 5.85
CA GLY A 88 9.94 -2.99 5.75
C GLY A 88 10.15 -1.48 5.70
N ASN A 89 11.13 -1.07 4.91
CA ASN A 89 11.57 0.31 4.73
C ASN A 89 12.07 0.51 3.29
N LEU A 90 12.60 1.69 2.96
CA LEU A 90 13.13 1.98 1.61
C LEU A 90 14.29 1.07 1.21
N GLU A 91 15.15 0.67 2.16
CA GLU A 91 16.29 -0.20 1.84
C GLU A 91 15.84 -1.56 1.30
N ASN A 92 14.72 -2.08 1.75
CA ASN A 92 14.18 -3.33 1.23
C ASN A 92 13.78 -3.24 -0.26
N ARG A 93 13.79 -2.05 -0.85
CA ARG A 93 13.46 -1.80 -2.27
C ARG A 93 14.71 -1.57 -3.14
N ILE A 94 15.90 -1.51 -2.55
CA ILE A 94 17.16 -1.26 -3.26
C ILE A 94 17.36 -2.27 -4.40
N TYR A 95 17.12 -3.56 -4.16
CA TYR A 95 17.27 -4.58 -5.19
C TYR A 95 16.44 -4.30 -6.44
N LYS A 96 15.23 -3.77 -6.28
CA LYS A 96 14.33 -3.40 -7.38
C LYS A 96 14.77 -2.09 -8.03
N LEU A 97 15.15 -1.10 -7.23
CA LEU A 97 15.60 0.19 -7.72
C LEU A 97 16.91 0.07 -8.52
N ASN A 98 17.79 -0.86 -8.16
CA ASN A 98 19.01 -1.12 -8.91
C ASN A 98 18.74 -1.64 -10.32
N HIS A 99 17.62 -2.35 -10.56
CA HIS A 99 17.21 -2.72 -11.92
C HIS A 99 16.77 -1.52 -12.78
N PHE A 100 16.41 -0.39 -12.17
CA PHE A 100 16.10 0.83 -12.93
C PHE A 100 17.33 1.54 -13.48
N LYS A 101 18.54 1.18 -13.02
CA LYS A 101 19.83 1.70 -13.49
C LYS A 101 19.99 1.62 -15.01
N ASP A 102 19.60 0.47 -15.57
CA ASP A 102 19.75 0.18 -16.98
C ASP A 102 18.59 0.69 -17.84
N LEU A 103 17.57 1.30 -17.20
CA LEU A 103 16.43 1.86 -17.89
C LEU A 103 16.59 3.37 -18.10
N ASP A 104 15.98 3.86 -19.18
CA ASP A 104 15.87 5.29 -19.45
C ASP A 104 14.66 5.89 -18.72
N VAL A 105 14.74 5.91 -17.39
CA VAL A 105 13.68 6.44 -16.52
C VAL A 105 14.28 7.30 -15.40
N ASN A 106 13.47 8.24 -14.93
CA ASN A 106 13.64 8.85 -13.61
C ASN A 106 12.73 8.10 -12.62
N PHE A 107 12.98 8.21 -11.31
CA PHE A 107 12.02 7.69 -10.34
C PHE A 107 11.99 8.50 -9.05
N LEU A 108 10.85 8.51 -8.40
CA LEU A 108 10.66 8.91 -7.01
C LEU A 108 10.04 7.74 -6.27
N ILE A 109 10.68 7.30 -5.19
CA ILE A 109 10.09 6.42 -4.19
C ILE A 109 9.98 7.17 -2.89
N ILE A 110 8.87 7.03 -2.18
CA ILE A 110 8.68 7.60 -0.82
C ILE A 110 8.54 6.48 0.20
N ALA A 111 9.01 6.72 1.40
CA ALA A 111 8.58 5.93 2.55
C ALA A 111 7.25 6.47 3.07
N TRP A 112 6.32 5.57 3.38
CA TRP A 112 5.06 5.96 4.01
C TRP A 112 5.27 6.56 5.39
N ARG A 113 4.31 7.37 5.86
CA ARG A 113 4.28 7.77 7.29
C ARG A 113 4.32 6.53 8.19
N GLY A 114 5.10 6.61 9.27
CA GLY A 114 5.38 5.49 10.17
C GLY A 114 6.44 4.52 9.67
N PHE A 115 6.93 4.63 8.42
CA PHE A 115 7.98 3.78 7.84
C PHE A 115 9.29 4.57 7.69
N SER A 116 10.43 3.88 7.73
CA SER A 116 11.77 4.48 7.53
C SER A 116 12.03 5.69 8.43
N GLY A 117 11.51 5.70 9.65
CA GLY A 117 11.66 6.79 10.60
C GLY A 117 10.77 8.02 10.35
N ASN A 118 9.85 7.97 9.40
CA ASN A 118 8.85 9.01 9.23
C ASN A 118 7.85 9.03 10.37
N ASP A 119 7.46 10.22 10.80
CA ASP A 119 6.38 10.39 11.77
C ASP A 119 5.02 9.91 11.26
N GLY A 120 4.07 9.79 12.19
CA GLY A 120 2.68 9.50 11.90
C GLY A 120 2.32 8.02 11.93
N LYS A 121 1.06 7.72 11.65
CA LYS A 121 0.53 6.35 11.64
C LYS A 121 -0.16 6.06 10.31
N PRO A 122 0.14 4.92 9.67
CA PRO A 122 -0.47 4.56 8.40
C PRO A 122 -1.97 4.25 8.57
N SER A 123 -2.73 4.65 7.57
CA SER A 123 -4.12 4.29 7.33
C SER A 123 -4.42 4.52 5.85
N GLU A 124 -5.48 3.97 5.32
CA GLU A 124 -5.88 4.17 3.93
C GLU A 124 -5.87 5.65 3.53
N ASN A 125 -6.63 6.50 4.25
CA ASN A 125 -6.70 7.93 3.95
C ASN A 125 -5.35 8.63 4.10
N ASN A 126 -4.59 8.28 5.12
CA ASN A 126 -3.29 8.90 5.35
C ASN A 126 -2.27 8.55 4.25
N LEU A 127 -2.27 7.30 3.76
CA LEU A 127 -1.42 6.90 2.65
C LEU A 127 -1.84 7.54 1.32
N TYR A 128 -3.13 7.85 1.14
CA TYR A 128 -3.57 8.66 0.00
C TYR A 128 -3.05 10.08 0.06
N ILE A 129 -3.01 10.69 1.26
CA ILE A 129 -2.37 12.00 1.47
C ILE A 129 -0.88 11.94 1.14
N ASP A 130 -0.18 10.89 1.59
CA ASP A 130 1.25 10.70 1.31
C ASP A 130 1.50 10.59 -0.19
N GLY A 131 0.74 9.74 -0.89
CA GLY A 131 0.87 9.53 -2.32
C GLY A 131 0.56 10.77 -3.15
N ASN A 132 -0.52 11.49 -2.82
CA ASN A 132 -0.85 12.76 -3.49
C ASN A 132 0.24 13.81 -3.24
N SER A 133 0.80 13.87 -2.03
CA SER A 133 1.88 14.82 -1.73
C SER A 133 3.15 14.52 -2.53
N ALA A 134 3.46 13.25 -2.74
CA ALA A 134 4.59 12.84 -3.59
C ALA A 134 4.35 13.19 -5.07
N MET A 135 3.16 12.98 -5.58
CA MET A 135 2.76 13.36 -6.93
C MET A 135 2.86 14.88 -7.14
N GLU A 136 2.30 15.68 -6.22
CA GLU A 136 2.39 17.14 -6.29
C GLU A 136 3.83 17.63 -6.15
N TRP A 137 4.67 16.95 -5.36
CA TRP A 137 6.08 17.25 -5.27
C TRP A 137 6.80 17.09 -6.62
N LEU A 138 6.54 15.98 -7.35
CA LEU A 138 7.10 15.78 -8.69
C LEU A 138 6.68 16.89 -9.65
N LYS A 139 5.41 17.28 -9.67
CA LYS A 139 4.90 18.36 -10.52
C LYS A 139 5.60 19.68 -10.20
N LYS A 140 5.76 20.03 -8.93
CA LYS A 140 6.49 21.23 -8.49
C LYS A 140 7.97 21.21 -8.85
N ASN A 141 8.55 20.02 -9.03
CA ASN A 141 9.95 19.83 -9.44
C ASN A 141 10.12 19.64 -10.97
N GLY A 142 9.13 20.03 -11.75
CA GLY A 142 9.22 20.12 -13.20
C GLY A 142 8.94 18.81 -13.94
N VAL A 143 8.26 17.86 -13.32
CA VAL A 143 7.80 16.65 -14.00
C VAL A 143 6.35 16.85 -14.44
N ASP A 144 6.12 16.86 -15.74
CA ASP A 144 4.77 16.93 -16.31
C ASP A 144 3.98 15.66 -15.97
N GLU A 145 2.72 15.81 -15.63
CA GLU A 145 1.83 14.72 -15.21
C GLU A 145 1.75 13.60 -16.26
N ASN A 146 1.67 13.96 -17.54
CA ASN A 146 1.66 13.01 -18.66
C ASN A 146 3.01 12.29 -18.89
N ASN A 147 4.04 12.63 -18.13
CA ASN A 147 5.33 11.95 -18.08
C ASN A 147 5.50 11.07 -16.83
N ILE A 148 4.51 11.05 -15.92
CA ILE A 148 4.54 10.22 -14.73
C ILE A 148 3.92 8.85 -15.05
N ILE A 149 4.64 7.78 -14.70
CA ILE A 149 4.12 6.41 -14.61
C ILE A 149 3.92 6.13 -13.11
N ILE A 150 2.68 5.85 -12.71
CA ILE A 150 2.39 5.46 -11.33
C ILE A 150 2.67 3.97 -11.18
N TYR A 151 3.48 3.59 -10.19
CA TYR A 151 3.81 2.21 -9.92
C TYR A 151 3.46 1.84 -8.49
N GLY A 152 2.57 0.87 -8.30
CA GLY A 152 2.20 0.33 -7.00
C GLY A 152 2.62 -1.12 -6.84
N GLU A 153 3.23 -1.45 -5.69
CA GLU A 153 3.58 -2.81 -5.29
C GLU A 153 2.70 -3.23 -4.11
N SER A 154 1.97 -4.34 -4.23
CA SER A 154 1.14 -4.90 -3.15
C SER A 154 0.23 -3.82 -2.52
N LEU A 155 0.40 -3.46 -1.25
CA LEU A 155 -0.33 -2.34 -0.62
C LEU A 155 -0.28 -1.06 -1.47
N GLY A 156 0.88 -0.76 -2.04
CA GLY A 156 1.08 0.41 -2.90
C GLY A 156 0.15 0.45 -4.11
N THR A 157 -0.38 -0.70 -4.55
CA THR A 157 -1.38 -0.74 -5.64
C THR A 157 -2.67 -0.03 -5.25
N GLY A 158 -3.03 -0.05 -3.96
CA GLY A 158 -4.18 0.69 -3.44
C GLY A 158 -4.03 2.19 -3.60
N ILE A 159 -2.85 2.72 -3.31
CA ILE A 159 -2.54 4.14 -3.43
C ILE A 159 -2.38 4.53 -4.91
N ALA A 160 -1.67 3.70 -5.68
CA ALA A 160 -1.50 3.90 -7.10
C ALA A 160 -2.83 3.99 -7.84
N THR A 161 -3.75 3.07 -7.55
CA THR A 161 -5.11 3.05 -8.13
C THR A 161 -5.92 4.27 -7.70
N GLU A 162 -5.81 4.73 -6.45
CA GLU A 162 -6.49 5.93 -5.97
C GLU A 162 -6.05 7.18 -6.75
N ILE A 163 -4.75 7.38 -6.88
CA ILE A 163 -4.19 8.57 -7.53
C ILE A 163 -4.49 8.55 -9.04
N ALA A 164 -4.40 7.38 -9.67
CA ALA A 164 -4.59 7.24 -11.10
C ALA A 164 -6.00 7.59 -11.60
N GLN A 165 -7.02 7.64 -10.72
CA GLN A 165 -8.39 8.03 -11.09
C GLN A 165 -8.50 9.51 -11.54
N ASN A 166 -7.62 10.37 -11.04
CA ASN A 166 -7.80 11.81 -11.12
C ASN A 166 -6.71 12.52 -11.92
N GLY A 167 -6.03 11.82 -12.82
CA GLY A 167 -4.96 12.44 -13.61
C GLY A 167 -4.78 11.82 -14.99
N ASN A 168 -4.03 12.52 -15.85
CA ASN A 168 -3.68 12.08 -17.19
C ASN A 168 -2.22 11.60 -17.22
N PHE A 169 -1.94 10.52 -16.50
CA PHE A 169 -0.61 9.94 -16.37
C PHE A 169 -0.19 9.14 -17.60
N ALA A 170 1.11 8.90 -17.76
CA ALA A 170 1.66 8.10 -18.86
C ALA A 170 1.24 6.61 -18.77
N GLY A 171 0.97 6.12 -17.57
CA GLY A 171 0.49 4.77 -17.33
C GLY A 171 0.43 4.42 -15.86
N LEU A 172 -0.15 3.26 -15.57
CA LEU A 172 -0.28 2.67 -14.25
C LEU A 172 0.31 1.26 -14.27
N ILE A 173 1.26 0.98 -13.37
CA ILE A 173 1.83 -0.35 -13.17
C ILE A 173 1.39 -0.87 -11.82
N LEU A 174 0.76 -2.04 -11.80
CA LEU A 174 0.27 -2.71 -10.60
C LEU A 174 0.97 -4.06 -10.45
N GLU A 175 1.85 -4.16 -9.48
CA GLU A 175 2.54 -5.40 -9.12
C GLU A 175 1.85 -6.05 -7.94
N THR A 176 1.42 -7.32 -8.12
CA THR A 176 0.65 -8.09 -7.15
C THR A 176 -0.55 -7.32 -6.56
N PRO A 177 -1.45 -6.78 -7.44
CA PRO A 177 -2.58 -6.04 -6.97
C PRO A 177 -3.65 -6.93 -6.33
N PHE A 178 -4.39 -6.35 -5.41
CA PHE A 178 -5.56 -6.97 -4.78
C PHE A 178 -6.85 -6.22 -5.16
N THR A 179 -7.98 -6.93 -5.22
CA THR A 179 -9.29 -6.37 -5.56
C THR A 179 -9.80 -5.39 -4.50
N SER A 180 -9.66 -5.80 -3.22
CA SER A 180 -9.85 -4.98 -2.04
C SER A 180 -9.17 -5.64 -0.84
N MET A 181 -8.85 -4.87 0.19
CA MET A 181 -8.31 -5.43 1.43
C MET A 181 -9.33 -6.35 2.13
N VAL A 182 -10.62 -6.09 1.96
CA VAL A 182 -11.69 -6.97 2.48
C VAL A 182 -11.59 -8.36 1.84
N GLU A 183 -11.48 -8.43 0.50
CA GLU A 183 -11.38 -9.72 -0.19
C GLU A 183 -10.05 -10.43 0.12
N ALA A 184 -8.95 -9.70 0.22
CA ALA A 184 -7.67 -10.25 0.64
C ALA A 184 -7.76 -10.84 2.06
N ALA A 185 -8.32 -10.12 3.02
CA ALA A 185 -8.45 -10.57 4.40
C ALA A 185 -9.40 -11.78 4.56
N LYS A 186 -10.44 -11.92 3.76
CA LYS A 186 -11.35 -13.09 3.79
C LYS A 186 -10.61 -14.41 3.56
N ASN A 187 -9.56 -14.43 2.76
CA ASN A 187 -8.78 -15.66 2.52
C ASN A 187 -8.05 -16.14 3.78
N PHE A 188 -7.66 -15.22 4.67
CA PHE A 188 -6.95 -15.54 5.90
C PHE A 188 -7.89 -15.67 7.11
N TYR A 189 -9.03 -15.00 7.08
CA TYR A 189 -9.96 -14.87 8.20
C TYR A 189 -11.40 -15.25 7.80
N PRO A 190 -11.65 -16.51 7.37
CA PRO A 190 -12.96 -16.91 6.80
C PRO A 190 -14.12 -16.82 7.80
N TYR A 191 -13.84 -16.91 9.10
CA TYR A 191 -14.86 -16.85 10.17
C TYR A 191 -15.02 -15.48 10.80
N ILE A 192 -14.28 -14.46 10.33
CA ILE A 192 -14.35 -13.09 10.82
C ILE A 192 -15.16 -12.25 9.82
N PRO A 193 -16.12 -11.44 10.29
CA PRO A 193 -16.91 -10.55 9.43
C PRO A 193 -16.06 -9.33 9.00
N VAL A 194 -14.95 -9.59 8.28
CA VAL A 194 -13.93 -8.58 7.92
C VAL A 194 -14.53 -7.38 7.19
N GLY A 195 -15.57 -7.58 6.36
CA GLY A 195 -16.23 -6.49 5.63
C GLY A 195 -16.89 -5.44 6.54
N LEU A 196 -17.32 -5.84 7.76
CA LEU A 196 -17.90 -4.95 8.77
C LEU A 196 -16.82 -4.30 9.64
N LEU A 197 -15.74 -5.05 9.94
CA LEU A 197 -14.72 -4.63 10.91
C LEU A 197 -13.62 -3.80 10.29
N LEU A 198 -13.27 -4.04 9.01
CA LEU A 198 -12.10 -3.44 8.38
C LEU A 198 -12.31 -1.96 8.12
N LYS A 199 -11.40 -1.13 8.64
CA LYS A 199 -11.40 0.33 8.47
C LYS A 199 -10.77 0.74 7.14
N ASP A 200 -9.66 0.12 6.80
CA ASP A 200 -8.85 0.43 5.63
C ASP A 200 -9.13 -0.62 4.54
N LYS A 201 -9.95 -0.28 3.54
CA LYS A 201 -10.55 -1.24 2.59
C LYS A 201 -9.86 -1.31 1.24
N TYR A 202 -9.28 -0.22 0.77
CA TYR A 202 -8.59 -0.11 -0.52
C TYR A 202 -9.38 -0.79 -1.66
N GLU A 203 -10.54 -0.26 -2.02
CA GLU A 203 -11.48 -0.87 -2.98
C GLU A 203 -11.00 -0.71 -4.44
N ASN A 204 -9.86 -1.32 -4.80
CA ASN A 204 -9.19 -1.15 -6.08
C ASN A 204 -10.06 -1.56 -7.27
N GLN A 205 -10.78 -2.69 -7.16
CA GLN A 205 -11.67 -3.17 -8.23
C GLN A 205 -12.81 -2.19 -8.57
N LYS A 206 -13.21 -1.34 -7.63
CA LYS A 206 -14.17 -0.29 -7.92
C LYS A 206 -13.51 0.90 -8.61
N LYS A 207 -12.32 1.27 -8.16
CA LYS A 207 -11.59 2.44 -8.62
C LYS A 207 -11.00 2.27 -10.01
N ILE A 208 -10.51 1.06 -10.33
CA ILE A 208 -9.86 0.78 -11.61
C ILE A 208 -10.76 1.10 -12.82
N LYS A 209 -12.08 1.00 -12.63
CA LYS A 209 -13.08 1.30 -13.67
C LYS A 209 -13.11 2.76 -14.10
N ASN A 210 -12.58 3.65 -13.26
CA ASN A 210 -12.53 5.09 -13.50
C ASN A 210 -11.20 5.54 -14.13
N ILE A 211 -10.28 4.58 -14.38
CA ILE A 211 -8.94 4.88 -14.89
C ILE A 211 -8.93 4.69 -16.41
N ASN A 212 -8.56 5.73 -17.14
CA ASN A 212 -8.58 5.77 -18.60
C ASN A 212 -7.17 5.83 -19.23
N ILE A 213 -6.12 5.55 -18.45
CA ILE A 213 -4.72 5.48 -18.91
C ILE A 213 -4.30 4.03 -19.13
N PRO A 214 -3.20 3.75 -19.87
CA PRO A 214 -2.68 2.40 -20.02
C PRO A 214 -2.34 1.76 -18.68
N ILE A 215 -2.73 0.49 -18.49
CA ILE A 215 -2.51 -0.27 -17.25
C ILE A 215 -1.71 -1.53 -17.55
N LEU A 216 -0.63 -1.75 -16.80
CA LEU A 216 0.13 -2.99 -16.77
C LEU A 216 -0.09 -3.68 -15.42
N VAL A 217 -0.55 -4.93 -15.44
CA VAL A 217 -0.67 -5.76 -14.23
C VAL A 217 0.38 -6.87 -14.28
N MET A 218 1.17 -6.97 -13.22
CA MET A 218 2.16 -8.04 -13.02
C MET A 218 1.79 -8.81 -11.75
N HIS A 219 1.69 -10.15 -11.86
CA HIS A 219 1.30 -10.98 -10.72
C HIS A 219 1.89 -12.38 -10.83
N GLY A 220 2.53 -12.87 -9.77
CA GLY A 220 3.04 -14.21 -9.71
C GLY A 220 1.92 -15.25 -9.52
N GLU A 221 1.88 -16.27 -10.36
CA GLU A 221 0.83 -17.32 -10.26
C GLU A 221 0.87 -18.09 -8.94
N ALA A 222 2.05 -18.20 -8.31
CA ALA A 222 2.25 -18.90 -7.04
C ALA A 222 2.18 -17.96 -5.81
N ASP A 223 1.69 -16.73 -5.96
CA ASP A 223 1.57 -15.80 -4.83
C ASP A 223 0.60 -16.34 -3.78
N LYS A 224 1.13 -16.56 -2.56
CA LYS A 224 0.36 -17.09 -1.41
C LYS A 224 -0.20 -15.99 -0.52
N ILE A 225 0.23 -14.74 -0.72
CA ILE A 225 -0.18 -13.59 0.09
C ILE A 225 -1.35 -12.87 -0.59
N VAL A 226 -1.16 -12.49 -1.84
CA VAL A 226 -2.22 -11.93 -2.67
C VAL A 226 -2.57 -12.95 -3.76
N PRO A 227 -3.67 -13.68 -3.65
CA PRO A 227 -4.00 -14.72 -4.62
C PRO A 227 -4.05 -14.20 -6.06
N PHE A 228 -3.44 -14.93 -6.99
CA PHE A 228 -3.32 -14.58 -8.40
C PHE A 228 -4.63 -14.16 -9.07
N TRP A 229 -5.76 -14.80 -8.68
CA TRP A 229 -7.08 -14.46 -9.22
C TRP A 229 -7.48 -12.99 -8.96
N MET A 230 -6.91 -12.34 -7.93
CA MET A 230 -7.17 -10.92 -7.66
C MET A 230 -6.58 -10.03 -8.75
N GLY A 231 -5.33 -10.30 -9.17
CA GLY A 231 -4.72 -9.60 -10.29
C GLY A 231 -5.48 -9.76 -11.61
N LYS A 232 -6.07 -10.94 -11.84
CA LYS A 232 -6.91 -11.19 -13.02
C LYS A 232 -8.23 -10.41 -13.00
N LYS A 233 -8.70 -9.97 -11.84
CA LYS A 233 -9.97 -9.24 -11.69
C LYS A 233 -9.79 -7.72 -11.71
N ILE A 234 -8.56 -7.25 -11.61
CA ILE A 234 -8.19 -5.85 -11.77
C ILE A 234 -8.11 -5.51 -13.25
#